data_12cc377f663cd84b1ab75c20bb3a27a4
#
_entry.id   12cc377f663cd84b1ab75c20bb3a27a4
#
_cell.length_a   1.000
_cell.length_b   1.000
_cell.length_c   1.000
_cell.angle_alpha   90.00
_cell.angle_beta   90.00
_cell.angle_gamma   90.00
#
_symmetry.space_group_name_H-M   'P 1'
#
loop_
_entity.id
_entity.type
_entity.pdbx_description
1 polymer ?
#
loop_
_entity_poly.entity_id
_entity_poly.type
_entity_poly.pdbx_seq_one_letter_code
_entity_poly.pdbx_strand_id
1 'polypeptide(L)'
;YIQQEASDAASASLTQIGSNNDGDILQNNQNYGGSGSDDTVATLEQIGNGNIGLVEQAGLSNMADVYQNGESHDAHVTQNGGNHEAQVNQYGLNQAATVMQMDFDHVATVNQSNVGNTATVTQSSLTLGNGNGNGNSGSGNSATVDQEGMDDTATIVQAGFLNEAVVFQGEFSYDNTITINQSGHHNYAGASTDEGGLSTVTINQTGHHNEVNSKPDGSSFYGEGLGAGTWGADNVVMVDQDGHHNQAYADAAEVGSIIDIDQSGHHNEAYAESEWGVANEIVIDQTGSEHLADVYVYGDGSNMVNVTQTDINN
;
A
#
# COMPACT_ATOMS: atom_id res chain seq x y z
N TYR A 1 19.09 11.75 -18.38
CA TYR A 1 19.30 13.20 -18.24
C TYR A 1 19.22 13.60 -16.78
N ILE A 2 20.05 14.52 -16.31
CA ILE A 2 20.00 15.08 -14.95
C ILE A 2 19.83 16.60 -15.06
N GLN A 3 18.80 17.14 -14.39
CA GLN A 3 18.58 18.57 -14.27
C GLN A 3 18.43 18.93 -12.78
N GLN A 4 19.27 19.86 -12.32
CA GLN A 4 19.23 20.42 -10.97
C GLN A 4 19.07 21.93 -11.06
N GLU A 5 17.97 22.46 -10.49
CA GLU A 5 17.70 23.89 -10.47
C GLU A 5 17.65 24.42 -9.04
N ALA A 6 18.51 25.40 -8.73
CA ALA A 6 18.51 26.19 -7.49
C ALA A 6 18.57 25.38 -6.17
N SER A 7 19.52 24.45 -6.02
CA SER A 7 19.73 23.73 -4.78
C SER A 7 21.17 23.89 -4.27
N ASP A 8 21.34 24.17 -2.97
CA ASP A 8 22.66 24.37 -2.38
C ASP A 8 23.36 23.03 -2.03
N ALA A 9 22.65 21.89 -1.92
CA ALA A 9 23.22 20.59 -1.57
C ALA A 9 22.49 19.39 -2.19
N ALA A 10 21.87 19.55 -3.36
CA ALA A 10 21.26 18.42 -4.06
C ALA A 10 22.29 17.48 -4.67
N SER A 11 22.05 16.18 -4.55
CA SER A 11 22.86 15.14 -5.16
C SER A 11 22.02 14.28 -6.10
N ALA A 12 22.50 14.10 -7.34
CA ALA A 12 21.85 13.21 -8.31
C ALA A 12 22.88 12.24 -8.91
N SER A 13 22.51 10.98 -9.00
CA SER A 13 23.30 9.92 -9.60
C SER A 13 22.47 9.12 -10.60
N LEU A 14 22.90 9.08 -11.85
CA LEU A 14 22.29 8.24 -12.88
C LEU A 14 23.33 7.26 -13.42
N THR A 15 23.04 5.97 -13.30
CA THR A 15 23.84 4.88 -13.84
C THR A 15 23.01 4.05 -14.79
N GLN A 16 23.47 3.86 -16.02
CA GLN A 16 22.78 3.05 -17.02
C GLN A 16 23.76 2.04 -17.62
N ILE A 17 23.43 0.76 -17.55
CA ILE A 17 24.19 -0.36 -18.10
C ILE A 17 23.29 -1.18 -19.01
N GLY A 18 23.67 -1.34 -20.29
CA GLY A 18 22.87 -2.06 -21.26
C GLY A 18 22.45 -1.21 -22.43
N SER A 19 21.26 -1.41 -22.99
CA SER A 19 20.80 -0.68 -24.18
C SER A 19 19.38 -0.15 -24.05
N ASN A 20 19.12 1.00 -24.71
CA ASN A 20 17.80 1.64 -24.77
C ASN A 20 17.19 1.99 -23.39
N ASN A 21 18.01 2.15 -22.36
CA ASN A 21 17.55 2.66 -21.07
C ASN A 21 17.33 4.17 -21.17
N ASP A 22 16.22 4.65 -20.62
CA ASP A 22 15.87 6.06 -20.54
C ASP A 22 15.76 6.46 -19.07
N GLY A 23 16.53 7.44 -18.62
CA GLY A 23 16.57 7.83 -17.21
C GLY A 23 16.65 9.34 -17.06
N ASP A 24 15.70 9.91 -16.33
CA ASP A 24 15.65 11.33 -16.03
C ASP A 24 15.61 11.56 -14.51
N ILE A 25 16.43 12.49 -14.03
CA ILE A 25 16.39 13.00 -12.66
C ILE A 25 16.20 14.52 -12.73
N LEU A 26 15.10 15.00 -12.16
CA LEU A 26 14.72 16.40 -12.10
C LEU A 26 14.62 16.86 -10.65
N GLN A 27 15.54 17.70 -10.20
CA GLN A 27 15.52 18.26 -8.85
C GLN A 27 15.29 19.77 -8.93
N ASN A 28 14.17 20.25 -8.39
CA ASN A 28 13.77 21.65 -8.42
C ASN A 28 13.39 22.16 -7.03
N ASN A 29 14.12 23.11 -6.51
CA ASN A 29 13.92 23.65 -5.17
C ASN A 29 13.36 25.09 -5.14
N GLN A 30 12.82 25.60 -6.24
CA GLN A 30 12.48 27.03 -6.36
C GLN A 30 11.32 27.53 -5.46
N ASN A 31 10.53 26.67 -4.82
CA ASN A 31 9.28 27.09 -4.17
C ASN A 31 9.28 27.03 -2.63
N TYR A 32 10.31 26.51 -2.00
CA TYR A 32 10.35 26.36 -0.55
C TYR A 32 11.39 27.34 0.06
N GLY A 33 10.93 28.54 0.40
CA GLY A 33 11.74 29.63 0.94
C GLY A 33 12.22 29.44 2.38
N GLY A 34 12.79 28.30 2.71
CA GLY A 34 13.36 27.99 4.01
C GLY A 34 14.90 28.03 3.97
N SER A 35 15.55 28.57 5.00
CA SER A 35 17.00 28.57 5.19
C SER A 35 17.53 27.23 5.73
N GLY A 36 17.03 26.09 5.26
CA GLY A 36 17.52 24.77 5.58
C GLY A 36 18.49 24.23 4.53
N SER A 37 19.34 23.28 4.87
CA SER A 37 20.15 22.56 3.89
C SER A 37 19.24 21.72 3.00
N ASP A 38 19.37 21.93 1.70
CA ASP A 38 18.56 21.26 0.69
C ASP A 38 19.16 19.89 0.34
N ASP A 39 19.36 19.02 1.34
CA ASP A 39 20.02 17.72 1.20
C ASP A 39 19.14 16.71 0.41
N THR A 40 18.66 17.12 -0.75
CA THR A 40 17.84 16.28 -1.64
C THR A 40 18.73 15.32 -2.41
N VAL A 41 18.41 14.02 -2.34
CA VAL A 41 19.22 12.97 -2.96
C VAL A 41 18.36 12.15 -3.92
N ALA A 42 18.84 11.94 -5.14
CA ALA A 42 18.24 11.04 -6.10
C ALA A 42 19.26 10.06 -6.68
N THR A 43 18.95 8.78 -6.65
CA THR A 43 19.71 7.75 -7.35
C THR A 43 18.80 7.02 -8.32
N LEU A 44 19.25 6.87 -9.56
CA LEU A 44 18.60 6.03 -10.56
C LEU A 44 19.64 5.10 -11.19
N GLU A 45 19.50 3.81 -10.95
CA GLU A 45 20.36 2.80 -11.53
C GLU A 45 19.53 1.84 -12.41
N GLN A 46 19.91 1.73 -13.67
CA GLN A 46 19.23 0.89 -14.66
C GLN A 46 20.23 -0.11 -15.26
N ILE A 47 19.96 -1.39 -15.10
CA ILE A 47 20.77 -2.49 -15.66
C ILE A 47 19.87 -3.33 -16.56
N GLY A 48 20.26 -3.53 -17.82
CA GLY A 48 19.51 -4.31 -18.79
C GLY A 48 19.03 -3.48 -19.98
N ASN A 49 17.84 -3.76 -20.52
CA ASN A 49 17.41 -3.17 -21.76
C ASN A 49 16.03 -2.53 -21.67
N GLY A 50 15.90 -1.32 -22.22
CA GLY A 50 14.59 -0.67 -22.39
C GLY A 50 13.92 -0.22 -21.09
N ASN A 51 14.67 -0.07 -19.99
CA ASN A 51 14.14 0.43 -18.74
C ASN A 51 13.90 1.93 -18.81
N ILE A 52 12.81 2.39 -18.24
CA ILE A 52 12.43 3.80 -18.14
C ILE A 52 12.41 4.18 -16.66
N GLY A 53 13.07 5.28 -16.30
CA GLY A 53 13.09 5.78 -14.92
C GLY A 53 12.97 7.30 -14.89
N LEU A 54 12.03 7.79 -14.09
CA LEU A 54 11.85 9.21 -13.83
C LEU A 54 11.82 9.48 -12.35
N VAL A 55 12.70 10.37 -11.89
CA VAL A 55 12.69 10.87 -10.51
C VAL A 55 12.50 12.39 -10.54
N GLU A 56 11.39 12.85 -9.99
CA GLU A 56 11.07 14.26 -9.85
C GLU A 56 11.03 14.66 -8.37
N GLN A 57 11.87 15.55 -7.94
CA GLN A 57 11.91 16.03 -6.56
C GLN A 57 11.79 17.54 -6.51
N ALA A 58 10.81 18.03 -5.76
CA ALA A 58 10.61 19.43 -5.46
C ALA A 58 10.50 19.64 -3.95
N GLY A 59 11.37 20.49 -3.38
CA GLY A 59 11.38 20.78 -1.95
C GLY A 59 12.67 20.35 -1.25
N LEU A 60 12.60 20.04 0.06
CA LEU A 60 13.78 19.94 0.92
C LEU A 60 13.98 18.51 1.45
N SER A 61 15.23 18.04 1.48
CA SER A 61 15.63 16.79 2.15
C SER A 61 14.86 15.55 1.68
N ASN A 62 14.47 15.52 0.40
CA ASN A 62 13.82 14.35 -0.19
C ASN A 62 14.88 13.34 -0.63
N MET A 63 14.59 12.05 -0.44
CA MET A 63 15.44 10.96 -0.89
C MET A 63 14.65 10.03 -1.82
N ALA A 64 15.17 9.78 -3.01
CA ALA A 64 14.64 8.79 -3.93
C ALA A 64 15.75 7.84 -4.40
N ASP A 65 15.51 6.55 -4.29
CA ASP A 65 16.39 5.50 -4.78
C ASP A 65 15.61 4.54 -5.69
N VAL A 66 15.98 4.52 -6.96
CA VAL A 66 15.33 3.68 -7.97
C VAL A 66 16.37 2.73 -8.57
N TYR A 67 16.12 1.45 -8.43
CA TYR A 67 16.91 0.39 -9.00
C TYR A 67 16.09 -0.51 -9.94
N GLN A 68 16.51 -0.60 -11.19
CA GLN A 68 15.87 -1.42 -12.21
C GLN A 68 16.89 -2.42 -12.79
N ASN A 69 16.61 -3.71 -12.68
CA ASN A 69 17.49 -4.75 -13.20
C ASN A 69 16.70 -5.78 -14.00
N GLY A 70 16.73 -5.66 -15.30
CA GLY A 70 16.01 -6.53 -16.22
C GLY A 70 15.63 -5.83 -17.51
N GLU A 71 14.43 -6.10 -18.01
CA GLU A 71 13.99 -5.56 -19.30
C GLU A 71 12.62 -4.86 -19.19
N SER A 72 12.51 -3.68 -19.81
CA SER A 72 11.26 -2.93 -19.97
C SER A 72 10.57 -2.55 -18.66
N HIS A 73 11.34 -2.24 -17.61
CA HIS A 73 10.81 -1.68 -16.38
C HIS A 73 10.45 -0.20 -16.56
N ASP A 74 9.40 0.23 -15.86
CA ASP A 74 8.97 1.63 -15.77
C ASP A 74 8.88 2.05 -14.31
N ALA A 75 9.63 3.06 -13.90
CA ALA A 75 9.60 3.59 -12.54
C ALA A 75 9.44 5.11 -12.56
N HIS A 76 8.41 5.60 -11.89
CA HIS A 76 8.16 7.02 -11.72
C HIS A 76 8.04 7.40 -10.25
N VAL A 77 8.95 8.23 -9.75
CA VAL A 77 8.94 8.75 -8.38
C VAL A 77 8.77 10.25 -8.42
N THR A 78 7.72 10.77 -7.80
CA THR A 78 7.47 12.20 -7.63
C THR A 78 7.38 12.53 -6.14
N GLN A 79 8.28 13.41 -5.67
CA GLN A 79 8.29 13.89 -4.29
C GLN A 79 8.16 15.42 -4.28
N ASN A 80 7.11 15.92 -3.64
CA ASN A 80 6.83 17.37 -3.56
C ASN A 80 6.56 17.78 -2.12
N GLY A 81 7.55 18.42 -1.49
CA GLY A 81 7.49 18.80 -0.09
C GLY A 81 8.80 18.59 0.62
N GLY A 82 8.80 17.92 1.77
CA GLY A 82 10.06 17.74 2.50
C GLY A 82 10.16 16.44 3.26
N ASN A 83 11.39 15.96 3.42
CA ASN A 83 11.75 14.76 4.17
C ASN A 83 11.06 13.48 3.65
N HIS A 84 10.76 13.41 2.37
CA HIS A 84 10.21 12.19 1.78
C HIS A 84 11.32 11.16 1.53
N GLU A 85 10.98 9.90 1.70
CA GLU A 85 11.80 8.77 1.32
C GLU A 85 11.03 7.86 0.37
N ALA A 86 11.60 7.57 -0.80
CA ALA A 86 11.04 6.62 -1.75
C ALA A 86 12.11 5.63 -2.20
N GLN A 87 11.81 4.35 -2.12
CA GLN A 87 12.65 3.29 -2.65
C GLN A 87 11.84 2.43 -3.62
N VAL A 88 12.36 2.24 -4.84
CA VAL A 88 11.75 1.38 -5.85
C VAL A 88 12.80 0.40 -6.37
N ASN A 89 12.54 -0.88 -6.20
CA ASN A 89 13.38 -1.97 -6.69
C ASN A 89 12.57 -2.85 -7.67
N GLN A 90 13.02 -2.94 -8.91
CA GLN A 90 12.37 -3.74 -9.95
C GLN A 90 13.34 -4.77 -10.53
N TYR A 91 12.96 -6.03 -10.49
CA TYR A 91 13.74 -7.16 -11.02
C TYR A 91 12.90 -7.99 -11.98
N GLY A 92 13.48 -8.45 -13.08
CA GLY A 92 12.81 -9.34 -14.04
C GLY A 92 12.34 -8.63 -15.31
N LEU A 93 11.03 -8.67 -15.61
CA LEU A 93 10.49 -8.16 -16.88
C LEU A 93 9.22 -7.32 -16.69
N ASN A 94 9.12 -6.18 -17.39
CA ASN A 94 7.87 -5.40 -17.53
C ASN A 94 7.22 -4.95 -16.21
N GLN A 95 8.00 -4.61 -15.21
CA GLN A 95 7.46 -4.07 -13.96
C GLN A 95 7.11 -2.59 -14.11
N ALA A 96 6.02 -2.16 -13.45
CA ALA A 96 5.64 -0.76 -13.39
C ALA A 96 5.48 -0.29 -11.95
N ALA A 97 6.14 0.82 -11.57
CA ALA A 97 6.02 1.41 -10.25
C ALA A 97 5.80 2.91 -10.31
N THR A 98 4.80 3.41 -9.60
CA THR A 98 4.56 4.84 -9.44
C THR A 98 4.49 5.18 -7.96
N VAL A 99 5.33 6.10 -7.51
CA VAL A 99 5.31 6.63 -6.14
C VAL A 99 5.12 8.14 -6.19
N MET A 100 4.07 8.63 -5.55
CA MET A 100 3.77 10.06 -5.42
C MET A 100 3.64 10.44 -3.95
N GLN A 101 4.52 11.31 -3.48
CA GLN A 101 4.54 11.80 -2.09
C GLN A 101 4.41 13.33 -2.08
N MET A 102 3.43 13.83 -1.34
CA MET A 102 3.13 15.26 -1.24
C MET A 102 3.11 15.69 0.23
N ASP A 103 3.52 16.91 0.51
CA ASP A 103 3.61 17.53 1.83
C ASP A 103 4.88 17.12 2.60
N PHE A 104 4.83 16.29 3.67
CA PHE A 104 6.03 16.04 4.50
C PHE A 104 6.10 14.62 5.07
N ASP A 105 7.34 14.14 5.24
CA ASP A 105 7.73 12.99 6.06
C ASP A 105 7.17 11.62 5.60
N HIS A 106 6.78 11.46 4.35
CA HIS A 106 6.26 10.19 3.84
C HIS A 106 7.37 9.21 3.49
N VAL A 107 7.11 7.92 3.73
CA VAL A 107 8.00 6.82 3.37
C VAL A 107 7.25 5.84 2.45
N ALA A 108 7.85 5.48 1.33
CA ALA A 108 7.31 4.48 0.42
C ALA A 108 8.42 3.50 -0.02
N THR A 109 8.12 2.21 0.06
CA THR A 109 8.99 1.15 -0.46
C THR A 109 8.19 0.26 -1.43
N VAL A 110 8.72 0.07 -2.63
CA VAL A 110 8.15 -0.82 -3.64
C VAL A 110 9.21 -1.80 -4.10
N ASN A 111 8.96 -3.08 -3.90
CA ASN A 111 9.77 -4.16 -4.41
C ASN A 111 8.94 -5.00 -5.38
N GLN A 112 9.43 -5.18 -6.59
CA GLN A 112 8.78 -5.98 -7.62
C GLN A 112 9.77 -6.96 -8.22
N SER A 113 9.39 -8.22 -8.26
CA SER A 113 10.16 -9.26 -8.94
C SER A 113 9.29 -10.05 -9.91
N ASN A 114 9.90 -10.91 -10.73
CA ASN A 114 9.21 -11.72 -11.72
C ASN A 114 8.72 -10.93 -12.96
N VAL A 115 7.44 -10.96 -13.31
CA VAL A 115 6.93 -10.41 -14.59
C VAL A 115 5.64 -9.63 -14.40
N GLY A 116 5.58 -8.43 -15.00
CA GLY A 116 4.34 -7.71 -15.28
C GLY A 116 3.68 -7.01 -14.08
N ASN A 117 4.29 -7.01 -12.89
CA ASN A 117 3.66 -6.43 -11.70
C ASN A 117 3.53 -4.90 -11.79
N THR A 118 2.44 -4.39 -11.24
CA THR A 118 2.16 -2.96 -11.19
C THR A 118 1.92 -2.50 -9.76
N ALA A 119 2.67 -1.48 -9.31
CA ALA A 119 2.49 -0.86 -7.99
C ALA A 119 2.23 0.65 -8.12
N THR A 120 1.25 1.14 -7.38
CA THR A 120 0.97 2.57 -7.26
C THR A 120 0.85 2.96 -5.79
N VAL A 121 1.68 3.91 -5.34
CA VAL A 121 1.64 4.45 -3.99
C VAL A 121 1.42 5.96 -4.07
N THR A 122 0.36 6.45 -3.43
CA THR A 122 0.08 7.89 -3.30
C THR A 122 -0.08 8.26 -1.84
N GLN A 123 0.76 9.18 -1.35
CA GLN A 123 0.76 9.63 0.03
C GLN A 123 0.64 11.14 0.11
N SER A 124 -0.28 11.63 0.93
CA SER A 124 -0.46 13.05 1.19
C SER A 124 -0.84 13.31 2.64
N SER A 125 -0.43 14.43 3.19
CA SER A 125 -0.92 14.92 4.47
C SER A 125 -2.15 15.79 4.23
N LEU A 126 -3.24 15.57 4.97
CA LEU A 126 -4.37 16.50 4.95
C LEU A 126 -3.92 17.80 5.64
N THR A 127 -3.54 18.81 4.89
CA THR A 127 -3.31 20.15 5.42
C THR A 127 -4.63 20.75 5.90
N LEU A 128 -4.91 20.67 7.19
CA LEU A 128 -5.83 21.61 7.83
C LEU A 128 -5.21 23.01 7.73
N GLY A 129 -5.66 23.76 6.74
CA GLY A 129 -5.16 25.03 6.28
C GLY A 129 -4.53 25.92 7.36
N ASN A 130 -3.26 26.14 7.26
CA ASN A 130 -2.57 27.42 7.38
C ASN A 130 -1.12 27.19 6.96
N GLY A 131 -0.78 27.67 5.79
CA GLY A 131 0.57 27.59 5.25
C GLY A 131 1.62 28.37 6.06
N ASN A 132 1.90 27.93 7.26
CA ASN A 132 3.05 28.32 8.01
C ASN A 132 3.86 27.03 8.26
N GLY A 133 4.86 26.81 7.41
CA GLY A 133 5.74 25.66 7.35
C GLY A 133 6.46 25.27 8.64
N ASN A 134 5.71 24.92 9.65
CA ASN A 134 6.20 24.20 10.80
C ASN A 134 5.63 22.78 10.68
N GLY A 135 6.13 22.07 9.64
CA GLY A 135 5.85 20.64 9.49
C GLY A 135 6.17 19.94 10.80
N ASN A 136 5.20 19.26 11.34
CA ASN A 136 5.41 18.40 12.49
C ASN A 136 6.26 17.24 11.99
N SER A 137 7.57 17.36 12.10
CA SER A 137 8.51 16.33 11.66
C SER A 137 8.19 15.00 12.36
N GLY A 138 7.96 13.95 11.57
CA GLY A 138 7.67 12.61 12.02
C GLY A 138 6.18 12.22 11.97
N SER A 139 5.36 12.86 11.14
CA SER A 139 3.92 12.57 10.99
C SER A 139 3.54 12.03 9.61
N GLY A 140 4.50 11.58 8.82
CA GLY A 140 4.25 11.02 7.50
C GLY A 140 3.52 9.68 7.50
N ASN A 141 3.00 9.31 6.37
CA ASN A 141 2.45 7.97 6.14
C ASN A 141 3.56 7.01 5.69
N SER A 142 3.39 5.73 5.96
CA SER A 142 4.28 4.66 5.52
C SER A 142 3.56 3.68 4.60
N ALA A 143 4.16 3.35 3.46
CA ALA A 143 3.62 2.37 2.52
C ALA A 143 4.70 1.39 2.08
N THR A 144 4.39 0.09 2.12
CA THR A 144 5.25 -0.97 1.61
C THR A 144 4.47 -1.84 0.63
N VAL A 145 5.03 -2.06 -0.54
CA VAL A 145 4.53 -3.00 -1.54
C VAL A 145 5.64 -3.99 -1.87
N ASP A 146 5.34 -5.27 -1.72
CA ASP A 146 6.21 -6.37 -2.11
C ASP A 146 5.44 -7.32 -3.04
N GLN A 147 5.87 -7.39 -4.31
CA GLN A 147 5.25 -8.21 -5.35
C GLN A 147 6.26 -9.18 -5.93
N GLU A 148 6.07 -10.44 -5.64
CA GLU A 148 6.92 -11.54 -6.13
C GLU A 148 6.23 -12.38 -7.20
N GLY A 149 4.93 -12.17 -7.42
CA GLY A 149 4.10 -12.91 -8.38
C GLY A 149 4.19 -12.41 -9.82
N MET A 150 3.17 -12.71 -10.61
CA MET A 150 3.09 -12.33 -12.02
C MET A 150 1.82 -11.53 -12.31
N ASP A 151 1.96 -10.41 -13.05
CA ASP A 151 0.86 -9.57 -13.50
C ASP A 151 -0.05 -9.07 -12.34
N ASP A 152 0.51 -9.01 -11.12
CA ASP A 152 -0.21 -8.55 -9.94
C ASP A 152 -0.26 -7.02 -9.87
N THR A 153 -1.34 -6.50 -9.29
CA THR A 153 -1.55 -5.06 -9.12
C THR A 153 -1.73 -4.69 -7.66
N ALA A 154 -0.96 -3.70 -7.20
CA ALA A 154 -1.08 -3.11 -5.86
C ALA A 154 -1.32 -1.61 -5.95
N THR A 155 -2.31 -1.10 -5.21
CA THR A 155 -2.59 0.33 -5.10
C THR A 155 -2.73 0.72 -3.63
N ILE A 156 -1.94 1.69 -3.19
CA ILE A 156 -2.02 2.27 -1.85
C ILE A 156 -2.26 3.78 -1.98
N VAL A 157 -3.33 4.26 -1.33
CA VAL A 157 -3.63 5.69 -1.23
C VAL A 157 -3.79 6.05 0.25
N GLN A 158 -2.90 6.92 0.74
CA GLN A 158 -2.92 7.37 2.14
C GLN A 158 -3.07 8.88 2.22
N ALA A 159 -4.09 9.34 2.92
CA ALA A 159 -4.35 10.75 3.19
C ALA A 159 -4.44 11.00 4.70
N GLY A 160 -3.61 11.90 5.23
CA GLY A 160 -3.53 12.19 6.67
C GLY A 160 -2.18 11.86 7.27
N PHE A 161 -2.12 11.38 8.53
CA PHE A 161 -0.84 11.22 9.23
C PHE A 161 -0.70 9.86 9.87
N LEU A 162 0.53 9.33 9.86
CA LEU A 162 0.90 8.10 10.55
C LEU A 162 0.02 6.90 10.18
N ASN A 163 -0.52 6.91 8.95
CA ASN A 163 -1.15 5.72 8.41
C ASN A 163 -0.05 4.78 7.90
N GLU A 164 -0.25 3.50 8.09
CA GLU A 164 0.67 2.47 7.62
C GLU A 164 -0.09 1.47 6.76
N ALA A 165 0.45 1.16 5.58
CA ALA A 165 -0.11 0.18 4.67
C ALA A 165 0.98 -0.78 4.18
N VAL A 166 0.67 -2.07 4.19
CA VAL A 166 1.56 -3.13 3.75
C VAL A 166 0.83 -4.06 2.78
N VAL A 167 1.40 -4.26 1.61
CA VAL A 167 0.90 -5.20 0.59
C VAL A 167 1.97 -6.25 0.32
N PHE A 168 1.56 -7.51 0.34
CA PHE A 168 2.38 -8.64 -0.09
C PHE A 168 1.64 -9.47 -1.15
N GLN A 169 2.28 -9.72 -2.30
CA GLN A 169 1.78 -10.62 -3.34
C GLN A 169 2.86 -11.66 -3.64
N GLY A 170 2.62 -12.89 -3.23
CA GLY A 170 3.61 -13.95 -3.14
C GLY A 170 4.06 -14.52 -4.49
N GLU A 171 5.11 -15.33 -4.48
CA GLU A 171 5.78 -15.89 -5.68
C GLU A 171 4.83 -16.69 -6.60
N PHE A 172 3.79 -17.31 -6.03
CA PHE A 172 2.84 -18.14 -6.78
C PHE A 172 1.52 -17.41 -7.09
N SER A 173 1.45 -16.12 -6.81
CA SER A 173 0.30 -15.28 -7.15
C SER A 173 0.35 -14.83 -8.62
N TYR A 174 -0.86 -14.62 -9.22
CA TYR A 174 -0.96 -14.09 -10.57
C TYR A 174 -2.29 -13.35 -10.81
N ASP A 175 -2.26 -12.25 -11.54
CA ASP A 175 -3.43 -11.44 -11.88
C ASP A 175 -4.27 -11.00 -10.64
N ASN A 176 -3.65 -10.88 -9.47
CA ASN A 176 -4.35 -10.42 -8.26
C ASN A 176 -4.34 -8.90 -8.14
N THR A 177 -5.35 -8.37 -7.50
CA THR A 177 -5.47 -6.93 -7.25
C THR A 177 -5.64 -6.65 -5.76
N ILE A 178 -4.75 -5.82 -5.19
CA ILE A 178 -4.87 -5.31 -3.83
C ILE A 178 -5.02 -3.79 -3.87
N THR A 179 -6.03 -3.27 -3.17
CA THR A 179 -6.24 -1.83 -3.01
C THR A 179 -6.39 -1.47 -1.54
N ILE A 180 -5.59 -0.53 -1.05
CA ILE A 180 -5.68 0.00 0.30
C ILE A 180 -5.89 1.52 0.23
N ASN A 181 -6.99 2.00 0.82
CA ASN A 181 -7.30 3.41 0.95
C ASN A 181 -7.41 3.78 2.43
N GLN A 182 -6.54 4.68 2.91
CA GLN A 182 -6.56 5.14 4.29
C GLN A 182 -6.72 6.65 4.35
N SER A 183 -7.68 7.11 5.16
CA SER A 183 -7.92 8.54 5.40
C SER A 183 -8.05 8.79 6.91
N GLY A 184 -7.27 9.74 7.44
CA GLY A 184 -7.25 10.07 8.86
C GLY A 184 -5.89 9.83 9.52
N HIS A 185 -5.86 9.22 10.72
CA HIS A 185 -4.62 9.11 11.49
C HIS A 185 -4.42 7.73 12.10
N HIS A 186 -3.17 7.24 12.08
CA HIS A 186 -2.78 6.01 12.75
C HIS A 186 -3.62 4.79 12.33
N ASN A 187 -4.10 4.74 11.11
CA ASN A 187 -4.72 3.55 10.59
C ASN A 187 -3.64 2.57 10.11
N TYR A 188 -3.84 1.30 10.34
CA TYR A 188 -2.98 0.23 9.85
C TYR A 188 -3.78 -0.70 8.93
N ALA A 189 -3.24 -1.00 7.75
CA ALA A 189 -3.82 -1.96 6.83
C ALA A 189 -2.75 -2.89 6.26
N GLY A 190 -2.91 -4.17 6.51
CA GLY A 190 -2.16 -5.23 5.87
C GLY A 190 -3.02 -6.03 4.90
N ALA A 191 -2.49 -6.33 3.72
CA ALA A 191 -3.17 -7.16 2.73
C ALA A 191 -2.21 -8.10 2.02
N SER A 192 -2.64 -9.34 1.76
CA SER A 192 -1.84 -10.32 1.06
C SER A 192 -2.61 -11.17 0.07
N THR A 193 -1.92 -11.60 -1.00
CA THR A 193 -2.35 -12.68 -1.89
C THR A 193 -1.14 -13.60 -2.10
N ASP A 194 -1.17 -14.82 -1.57
CA ASP A 194 0.03 -15.66 -1.54
C ASP A 194 0.09 -16.66 -2.68
N GLU A 195 -0.98 -17.43 -2.89
CA GLU A 195 -1.07 -18.39 -3.99
C GLU A 195 -2.37 -18.23 -4.78
N GLY A 196 -2.34 -18.57 -6.06
CA GLY A 196 -3.50 -18.49 -6.94
C GLY A 196 -3.64 -17.14 -7.63
N GLY A 197 -4.78 -16.91 -8.26
CA GLY A 197 -4.95 -15.72 -9.08
C GLY A 197 -6.37 -15.21 -9.21
N LEU A 198 -6.50 -14.04 -9.86
CA LEU A 198 -7.77 -13.37 -10.10
C LEU A 198 -8.51 -12.96 -8.80
N SER A 199 -7.77 -12.90 -7.69
CA SER A 199 -8.33 -12.50 -6.39
C SER A 199 -8.24 -10.99 -6.20
N THR A 200 -9.20 -10.46 -5.44
CA THR A 200 -9.26 -9.04 -5.14
C THR A 200 -9.36 -8.81 -3.63
N VAL A 201 -8.46 -7.96 -3.10
CA VAL A 201 -8.52 -7.48 -1.72
C VAL A 201 -8.68 -5.98 -1.72
N THR A 202 -9.69 -5.47 -1.03
CA THR A 202 -9.93 -4.02 -0.88
C THR A 202 -10.07 -3.68 0.59
N ILE A 203 -9.29 -2.71 1.07
CA ILE A 203 -9.38 -2.19 2.43
C ILE A 203 -9.60 -0.69 2.35
N ASN A 204 -10.68 -0.21 2.96
CA ASN A 204 -10.95 1.21 3.12
C ASN A 204 -11.03 1.56 4.62
N GLN A 205 -10.22 2.51 5.06
CA GLN A 205 -10.21 2.96 6.45
C GLN A 205 -10.38 4.48 6.51
N THR A 206 -11.41 4.92 7.19
CA THR A 206 -11.67 6.33 7.46
C THR A 206 -11.74 6.56 8.97
N GLY A 207 -11.00 7.56 9.47
CA GLY A 207 -10.97 7.89 10.90
C GLY A 207 -9.64 7.62 11.57
N HIS A 208 -9.65 7.06 12.79
CA HIS A 208 -8.43 6.99 13.59
C HIS A 208 -8.20 5.63 14.23
N HIS A 209 -6.98 5.13 14.17
CA HIS A 209 -6.58 3.89 14.83
C HIS A 209 -7.43 2.68 14.40
N ASN A 210 -7.95 2.68 13.18
CA ASN A 210 -8.55 1.48 12.62
C ASN A 210 -7.44 0.53 12.17
N GLU A 211 -7.66 -0.76 12.35
CA GLU A 211 -6.65 -1.77 12.13
C GLU A 211 -7.22 -2.94 11.32
N VAL A 212 -6.59 -3.26 10.20
CA VAL A 212 -6.77 -4.51 9.46
C VAL A 212 -5.46 -5.27 9.56
N ASN A 213 -5.40 -6.24 10.47
CA ASN A 213 -4.16 -6.94 10.82
C ASN A 213 -4.44 -8.42 11.07
N SER A 214 -3.39 -9.20 11.29
CA SER A 214 -3.49 -10.61 11.64
C SER A 214 -4.33 -10.83 12.91
N LYS A 215 -4.96 -11.99 13.00
CA LYS A 215 -5.74 -12.39 14.17
C LYS A 215 -4.91 -12.27 15.48
N PRO A 216 -5.48 -11.77 16.58
CA PRO A 216 -4.73 -11.51 17.83
C PRO A 216 -4.02 -12.73 18.43
N ASP A 217 -4.46 -13.94 18.13
CA ASP A 217 -3.82 -15.19 18.59
C ASP A 217 -2.65 -15.64 17.72
N GLY A 218 -2.34 -14.89 16.63
CA GLY A 218 -1.25 -15.21 15.71
C GLY A 218 -1.53 -16.41 14.80
N SER A 219 -2.75 -16.88 14.76
CA SER A 219 -3.18 -17.94 13.83
C SER A 219 -3.64 -17.33 12.51
N SER A 220 -2.73 -16.93 11.65
CA SER A 220 -3.04 -16.81 10.23
C SER A 220 -2.74 -18.16 9.57
N PHE A 221 -3.70 -18.75 8.90
CA PHE A 221 -3.54 -20.11 8.40
C PHE A 221 -2.69 -20.15 7.12
N TYR A 222 -2.82 -19.17 6.27
CA TYR A 222 -2.07 -19.02 5.03
C TYR A 222 -1.81 -17.55 4.76
N GLY A 223 -0.57 -17.20 4.51
CA GLY A 223 -0.14 -15.85 4.27
C GLY A 223 0.75 -15.29 5.37
N GLU A 224 1.49 -14.27 5.07
CA GLU A 224 2.51 -13.65 5.94
C GLU A 224 1.94 -12.96 7.21
N GLY A 225 0.68 -13.23 7.58
CA GLY A 225 0.05 -12.66 8.76
C GLY A 225 -0.31 -11.18 8.65
N LEU A 226 -0.59 -10.70 7.45
CA LEU A 226 -0.73 -9.26 7.16
C LEU A 226 -2.15 -8.70 7.23
N GLY A 227 -3.14 -9.44 7.68
CA GLY A 227 -4.50 -8.89 7.81
C GLY A 227 -5.48 -9.46 6.80
N ALA A 228 -6.03 -8.66 5.90
CA ALA A 228 -6.93 -9.18 4.87
C ALA A 228 -6.14 -9.94 3.80
N GLY A 229 -6.48 -11.20 3.57
CA GLY A 229 -5.71 -12.05 2.67
C GLY A 229 -6.55 -12.97 1.80
N THR A 230 -5.92 -13.49 0.74
CA THR A 230 -6.48 -14.56 -0.08
C THR A 230 -5.43 -15.61 -0.39
N TRP A 231 -5.84 -16.87 -0.29
CA TRP A 231 -5.09 -18.03 -0.74
C TRP A 231 -5.98 -18.85 -1.69
N GLY A 232 -5.55 -19.00 -2.93
CA GLY A 232 -6.36 -19.64 -3.97
C GLY A 232 -6.84 -18.65 -5.03
N ALA A 233 -7.93 -18.96 -5.74
CA ALA A 233 -8.32 -18.20 -6.92
C ALA A 233 -9.74 -17.60 -6.85
N ASP A 234 -9.94 -16.50 -7.59
CA ASP A 234 -11.25 -15.84 -7.72
C ASP A 234 -11.88 -15.38 -6.38
N ASN A 235 -11.07 -15.16 -5.35
CA ASN A 235 -11.56 -14.72 -4.05
C ASN A 235 -11.73 -13.20 -4.00
N VAL A 236 -12.71 -12.74 -3.24
CA VAL A 236 -12.96 -11.32 -3.00
C VAL A 236 -13.01 -11.05 -1.50
N VAL A 237 -12.14 -10.16 -1.03
CA VAL A 237 -12.12 -9.68 0.36
C VAL A 237 -12.32 -8.18 0.36
N MET A 238 -13.34 -7.70 1.07
CA MET A 238 -13.59 -6.29 1.31
C MET A 238 -13.63 -6.01 2.81
N VAL A 239 -12.94 -4.95 3.23
CA VAL A 239 -12.97 -4.47 4.61
C VAL A 239 -13.15 -2.96 4.61
N ASP A 240 -14.28 -2.49 5.08
CA ASP A 240 -14.60 -1.08 5.24
C ASP A 240 -14.70 -0.71 6.71
N GLN A 241 -13.86 0.22 7.18
CA GLN A 241 -13.84 0.69 8.57
C GLN A 241 -14.02 2.21 8.61
N ASP A 242 -15.13 2.66 9.21
CA ASP A 242 -15.40 4.09 9.44
C ASP A 242 -15.52 4.36 10.94
N GLY A 243 -14.68 5.24 11.47
CA GLY A 243 -14.68 5.62 12.89
C GLY A 243 -13.35 5.40 13.60
N HIS A 244 -13.40 4.82 14.81
CA HIS A 244 -12.21 4.78 15.66
C HIS A 244 -11.96 3.42 16.30
N HIS A 245 -10.71 2.95 16.26
CA HIS A 245 -10.29 1.72 16.95
C HIS A 245 -11.08 0.48 16.51
N ASN A 246 -11.56 0.42 15.28
CA ASN A 246 -12.14 -0.79 14.75
C ASN A 246 -11.02 -1.75 14.32
N GLN A 247 -11.22 -3.05 14.56
CA GLN A 247 -10.28 -4.10 14.19
C GLN A 247 -10.95 -5.12 13.28
N ALA A 248 -10.28 -5.47 12.19
CA ALA A 248 -10.75 -6.50 11.28
C ALA A 248 -9.61 -7.46 10.89
N TYR A 249 -9.99 -8.69 10.68
CA TYR A 249 -9.20 -9.71 10.01
C TYR A 249 -10.10 -10.46 9.02
N ALA A 250 -9.58 -10.75 7.86
CA ALA A 250 -10.30 -11.53 6.86
C ALA A 250 -9.34 -12.42 6.08
N ASP A 251 -9.70 -13.68 5.92
CA ASP A 251 -8.94 -14.64 5.12
C ASP A 251 -9.89 -15.48 4.27
N ALA A 252 -9.64 -15.54 2.98
CA ALA A 252 -10.41 -16.35 2.05
C ALA A 252 -9.50 -17.37 1.37
N ALA A 253 -9.78 -18.64 1.55
CA ALA A 253 -9.05 -19.75 0.96
C ALA A 253 -9.84 -20.46 -0.13
N GLU A 254 -9.13 -21.24 -0.96
CA GLU A 254 -9.67 -22.04 -2.07
C GLU A 254 -10.19 -21.18 -3.24
N VAL A 255 -11.45 -21.33 -3.66
CA VAL A 255 -11.93 -20.73 -4.92
C VAL A 255 -13.27 -20.02 -4.76
N GLY A 256 -13.30 -18.75 -5.18
CA GLY A 256 -14.54 -17.99 -5.35
C GLY A 256 -15.21 -17.58 -4.03
N SER A 257 -14.48 -17.54 -2.92
CA SER A 257 -15.03 -17.10 -1.63
C SER A 257 -15.10 -15.57 -1.57
N ILE A 258 -16.13 -15.08 -0.87
CA ILE A 258 -16.37 -13.65 -0.64
C ILE A 258 -16.40 -13.39 0.85
N ILE A 259 -15.60 -12.43 1.31
CA ILE A 259 -15.67 -11.89 2.66
C ILE A 259 -15.90 -10.38 2.56
N ASP A 260 -16.93 -9.90 3.23
CA ASP A 260 -17.31 -8.51 3.30
C ASP A 260 -17.50 -8.10 4.77
N ILE A 261 -16.63 -7.21 5.26
CA ILE A 261 -16.65 -6.69 6.62
C ILE A 261 -16.87 -5.18 6.58
N ASP A 262 -18.00 -4.73 7.13
CA ASP A 262 -18.34 -3.32 7.29
C ASP A 262 -18.44 -2.98 8.78
N GLN A 263 -17.58 -2.06 9.24
CA GLN A 263 -17.54 -1.60 10.63
C GLN A 263 -17.70 -0.09 10.69
N SER A 264 -18.78 0.37 11.33
CA SER A 264 -19.05 1.79 11.54
C SER A 264 -19.21 2.09 13.03
N GLY A 265 -18.35 2.97 13.57
CA GLY A 265 -18.37 3.36 14.98
C GLY A 265 -17.06 3.14 15.71
N HIS A 266 -17.12 2.56 16.93
CA HIS A 266 -15.94 2.52 17.80
C HIS A 266 -15.69 1.14 18.40
N HIS A 267 -14.44 0.69 18.40
CA HIS A 267 -14.02 -0.54 19.08
C HIS A 267 -14.81 -1.79 18.62
N ASN A 268 -15.20 -1.84 17.37
CA ASN A 268 -15.78 -3.06 16.81
C ASN A 268 -14.66 -4.01 16.39
N GLU A 269 -14.86 -5.29 16.61
CA GLU A 269 -13.93 -6.36 16.25
C GLU A 269 -14.63 -7.37 15.33
N ALA A 270 -14.04 -7.67 14.18
CA ALA A 270 -14.56 -8.63 13.22
C ALA A 270 -13.46 -9.57 12.74
N TYR A 271 -13.70 -10.85 12.89
CA TYR A 271 -12.82 -11.91 12.40
C TYR A 271 -13.59 -12.82 11.47
N ALA A 272 -13.07 -13.03 10.26
CA ALA A 272 -13.70 -13.89 9.27
C ALA A 272 -12.65 -14.77 8.60
N GLU A 273 -12.93 -16.03 8.53
CA GLU A 273 -12.10 -17.02 7.84
C GLU A 273 -12.99 -17.93 6.98
N SER A 274 -12.52 -18.26 5.79
CA SER A 274 -13.16 -19.21 4.90
C SER A 274 -12.14 -20.25 4.45
N GLU A 275 -12.18 -21.43 5.05
CA GLU A 275 -11.31 -22.54 4.70
C GLU A 275 -12.08 -23.67 3.99
N TRP A 276 -11.41 -24.35 3.07
CA TRP A 276 -11.89 -25.55 2.40
C TRP A 276 -13.33 -25.46 1.88
N GLY A 277 -13.50 -25.02 0.68
CA GLY A 277 -14.82 -24.98 0.05
C GLY A 277 -14.82 -24.10 -1.19
N VAL A 278 -15.92 -24.13 -1.91
CA VAL A 278 -16.09 -23.34 -3.13
C VAL A 278 -17.19 -22.32 -2.92
N ALA A 279 -16.91 -21.05 -3.17
CA ALA A 279 -17.88 -19.97 -3.13
C ALA A 279 -18.57 -19.79 -1.75
N ASN A 280 -17.80 -19.75 -0.68
CA ASN A 280 -18.32 -19.32 0.63
C ASN A 280 -18.54 -17.81 0.63
N GLU A 281 -19.56 -17.35 1.34
CA GLU A 281 -19.86 -15.93 1.51
C GLU A 281 -20.00 -15.62 3.01
N ILE A 282 -19.18 -14.70 3.51
CA ILE A 282 -19.24 -14.18 4.87
C ILE A 282 -19.47 -12.68 4.79
N VAL A 283 -20.56 -12.23 5.42
CA VAL A 283 -20.86 -10.78 5.53
C VAL A 283 -20.99 -10.43 7.00
N ILE A 284 -20.21 -9.44 7.45
CA ILE A 284 -20.24 -8.91 8.82
C ILE A 284 -20.51 -7.42 8.74
N ASP A 285 -21.64 -6.98 9.30
CA ASP A 285 -22.03 -5.57 9.41
C ASP A 285 -22.15 -5.20 10.89
N GLN A 286 -21.30 -4.29 11.35
CA GLN A 286 -21.26 -3.82 12.74
C GLN A 286 -21.42 -2.30 12.77
N THR A 287 -22.53 -1.84 13.35
CA THR A 287 -22.81 -0.40 13.51
C THR A 287 -23.00 -0.08 14.98
N GLY A 288 -22.14 0.75 15.53
CA GLY A 288 -22.18 1.14 16.95
C GLY A 288 -20.86 0.95 17.66
N SER A 289 -20.87 0.35 18.84
CA SER A 289 -19.66 0.27 19.65
C SER A 289 -19.47 -1.08 20.33
N GLU A 290 -18.23 -1.52 20.42
CA GLU A 290 -17.83 -2.71 21.20
C GLU A 290 -18.49 -4.02 20.70
N HIS A 291 -18.80 -4.12 19.41
CA HIS A 291 -19.29 -5.34 18.82
C HIS A 291 -18.14 -6.31 18.54
N LEU A 292 -18.39 -7.61 18.74
CA LEU A 292 -17.48 -8.68 18.37
C LEU A 292 -18.21 -9.69 17.48
N ALA A 293 -17.65 -9.94 16.30
CA ALA A 293 -18.03 -11.03 15.42
C ALA A 293 -16.82 -11.90 15.12
N ASP A 294 -16.92 -13.20 15.39
CA ASP A 294 -15.92 -14.20 15.04
C ASP A 294 -16.61 -15.28 14.20
N VAL A 295 -16.26 -15.33 12.92
CA VAL A 295 -16.91 -16.19 11.92
C VAL A 295 -15.88 -17.09 11.27
N TYR A 296 -16.11 -18.36 11.39
CA TYR A 296 -15.29 -19.37 10.75
C TYR A 296 -16.15 -20.31 9.90
N VAL A 297 -15.85 -20.40 8.63
CA VAL A 297 -16.56 -21.28 7.70
C VAL A 297 -15.62 -22.40 7.24
N TYR A 298 -15.96 -23.61 7.59
CA TYR A 298 -15.22 -24.81 7.25
C TYR A 298 -16.11 -25.87 6.58
N GLY A 299 -15.68 -26.42 5.48
CA GLY A 299 -16.34 -27.58 4.86
C GLY A 299 -16.57 -27.45 3.36
N ASP A 300 -16.84 -28.59 2.74
CA ASP A 300 -17.12 -28.69 1.31
C ASP A 300 -18.50 -28.09 0.96
N GLY A 301 -18.53 -27.04 0.19
CA GLY A 301 -19.79 -26.47 -0.35
C GLY A 301 -19.84 -24.94 -0.26
N SER A 302 -20.87 -24.36 -0.88
CA SER A 302 -21.15 -22.93 -0.80
C SER A 302 -21.92 -22.64 0.49
N ASN A 303 -21.27 -21.99 1.45
CA ASN A 303 -21.89 -21.57 2.70
C ASN A 303 -22.09 -20.05 2.69
N MET A 304 -23.17 -19.59 3.31
CA MET A 304 -23.42 -18.16 3.50
C MET A 304 -23.63 -17.89 4.99
N VAL A 305 -22.87 -16.96 5.51
CA VAL A 305 -22.98 -16.45 6.88
C VAL A 305 -23.17 -14.94 6.84
N ASN A 306 -24.21 -14.46 7.52
CA ASN A 306 -24.46 -13.03 7.65
C ASN A 306 -24.60 -12.69 9.14
N VAL A 307 -23.77 -11.75 9.61
CA VAL A 307 -23.79 -11.26 11.00
C VAL A 307 -24.06 -9.75 10.94
N THR A 308 -25.18 -9.32 11.54
CA THR A 308 -25.49 -7.90 11.67
C THR A 308 -25.61 -7.55 13.15
N GLN A 309 -24.82 -6.58 13.61
CA GLN A 309 -24.80 -6.09 14.98
C GLN A 309 -24.99 -4.57 14.98
N THR A 310 -26.00 -4.10 15.70
CA THR A 310 -26.34 -2.68 15.73
C THR A 310 -26.72 -2.26 17.13
N ASP A 311 -26.20 -1.13 17.61
CA ASP A 311 -26.60 -0.55 18.90
C ASP A 311 -28.07 -0.13 18.85
N ILE A 312 -28.87 -0.65 19.76
CA ILE A 312 -30.24 -0.17 19.97
C ILE A 312 -30.15 1.04 20.88
N ASN A 313 -30.34 2.23 20.34
CA ASN A 313 -30.52 3.43 21.17
C ASN A 313 -31.78 3.25 22.05
N ASN A 314 -31.59 3.07 23.35
CA ASN A 314 -32.62 3.17 24.37
C ASN A 314 -32.78 4.60 24.88
#